data_86b83b974cc5717533779b687fa1a051
#
_entry.id   86b83b974cc5717533779b687fa1a051
#
_cell.length_a   1.000
_cell.length_b   1.000
_cell.length_c   1.000
_cell.angle_alpha   90.00
_cell.angle_beta   90.00
_cell.angle_gamma   90.00
#
_symmetry.space_group_name_H-M   'P 1'
#
loop_
_entity.id
_entity.type
_entity.pdbx_description
1 polymer ?
#
loop_
_entity_poly.entity_id
_entity_poly.type
_entity_poly.pdbx_seq_one_letter_code
_entity_poly.pdbx_strand_id
1 'polypeptide(L)'
;MLGLPSWLASTVKLSDRDIIRLITYSLFINILALATPIFVLQVYDRVVFQAGLETLKALVLGVFIALVFDFILRQARSRLLQFISLKIDGRLGDTVFDRFSELNLEDLEKKPAWFWQNIFRDVAQIRNFIGGGTVIIFIDIPFSIIFISIIYLIAPPLIWVFIFSVAIFSVLAWLAFKITRAAISAEQSSLAEVENLIIEIVSNRATVKSLNIAEHLKTVWIEKHSQTMESSLHRGRSADLFANVNVVLTMGVTVALTSFGAVAVLEQTMTIGSLIAANMLATRVIQPLSQLSLAWRTLNQFRGSRDRLGNLVQETDLLRKNVVGFSLSNAKIELEGLHFAYDAEKKIFEGISLKLEPAKIHAVVGNNGSGKSTLLKLMLNLYSPQAGKVIWDGADIRQFNPSQISNWCGYVPQECTLFTGSIRDNVAGFRXNVSDEEVINIARAMGLHDDLSDLPSGYGTKIGENGHXLSVGQRQKIAIARALATNPKVIMLDEPTSNLDQRSEQLLISTLQXQAKRNSSTIIIITHSPAILAXVDSITLLGXGKIQLTGPRGXVLPKITRPIATDN
;
A
#
# COMPACT_ATOMS: atom_id res chain seq x y z
N MET A 1 20.49 17.52 -2.07
CA MET A 1 19.45 16.78 -1.37
C MET A 1 19.19 15.44 -2.07
N LEU A 2 18.72 14.42 -1.38
CA LEU A 2 18.64 12.99 -1.78
C LEU A 2 17.78 12.67 -3.03
N GLY A 3 17.55 13.60 -3.95
CA GLY A 3 16.76 13.34 -5.16
C GLY A 3 15.37 12.74 -4.88
N LEU A 4 14.78 13.11 -3.75
CA LEU A 4 13.41 12.68 -3.43
C LEU A 4 12.44 13.31 -4.43
N PRO A 5 11.52 12.53 -5.01
CA PRO A 5 10.55 13.09 -5.94
C PRO A 5 9.66 14.13 -5.25
N SER A 6 9.16 15.07 -6.03
CA SER A 6 8.36 16.20 -5.53
C SER A 6 7.17 15.74 -4.68
N TRP A 7 6.49 14.67 -5.09
CA TRP A 7 5.34 14.12 -4.35
C TRP A 7 5.74 13.63 -2.95
N LEU A 8 6.90 12.97 -2.83
CA LEU A 8 7.37 12.46 -1.53
C LEU A 8 7.83 13.63 -0.64
N ALA A 9 8.52 14.60 -1.23
CA ALA A 9 8.97 15.79 -0.51
C ALA A 9 7.76 16.61 0.03
N SER A 10 6.72 16.78 -0.79
CA SER A 10 5.50 17.50 -0.39
C SER A 10 4.69 16.73 0.67
N THR A 11 4.58 15.41 0.55
CA THR A 11 3.85 14.56 1.50
C THR A 11 4.56 14.55 2.87
N VAL A 12 5.86 14.32 2.86
CA VAL A 12 6.63 14.11 4.10
C VAL A 12 6.89 15.44 4.83
N LYS A 13 7.04 16.55 4.10
CA LYS A 13 7.34 17.89 4.67
C LYS A 13 8.46 17.78 5.70
N LEU A 14 9.61 17.24 5.28
CA LEU A 14 10.79 17.22 6.14
C LEU A 14 11.19 18.66 6.49
N SER A 15 11.41 18.91 7.77
CA SER A 15 11.88 20.22 8.22
C SER A 15 13.35 20.40 7.81
N ASP A 16 13.67 21.54 7.24
CA ASP A 16 15.07 21.91 6.95
C ASP A 16 15.94 21.82 8.21
N ARG A 17 15.34 22.10 9.37
CA ARG A 17 16.04 21.99 10.68
C ARG A 17 16.48 20.54 10.96
N ASP A 18 15.65 19.54 10.62
CA ASP A 18 16.00 18.12 10.86
C ASP A 18 17.12 17.67 9.94
N ILE A 19 17.10 18.13 8.69
CA ILE A 19 18.18 17.85 7.70
C ILE A 19 19.48 18.50 8.15
N ILE A 20 19.43 19.78 8.56
CA ILE A 20 20.60 20.51 9.04
C ILE A 20 21.19 19.81 10.29
N ARG A 21 20.36 19.43 11.26
CA ARG A 21 20.81 18.68 12.46
C ARG A 21 21.51 17.38 12.08
N LEU A 22 20.94 16.64 11.12
CA LEU A 22 21.49 15.36 10.67
C LEU A 22 22.88 15.55 10.05
N ILE A 23 23.03 16.55 9.18
CA ILE A 23 24.31 16.89 8.54
C ILE A 23 25.32 17.37 9.61
N THR A 24 24.86 18.20 10.56
CA THR A 24 25.70 18.71 11.65
C THR A 24 26.22 17.57 12.52
N TYR A 25 25.35 16.64 12.95
CA TYR A 25 25.77 15.48 13.73
C TYR A 25 26.78 14.63 12.95
N SER A 26 26.53 14.39 11.64
CA SER A 26 27.43 13.60 10.80
C SER A 26 28.78 14.32 10.64
N LEU A 27 28.79 15.64 10.47
CA LEU A 27 30.05 16.43 10.39
C LEU A 27 30.87 16.25 11.65
N PHE A 28 30.27 16.46 12.84
CA PHE A 28 31.01 16.33 14.10
C PHE A 28 31.46 14.90 14.38
N ILE A 29 30.65 13.88 14.05
CA ILE A 29 31.01 12.46 14.15
C ILE A 29 32.25 12.18 13.28
N ASN A 30 32.27 12.68 12.06
CA ASN A 30 33.40 12.47 11.14
C ASN A 30 34.66 13.25 11.57
N ILE A 31 34.50 14.43 12.18
CA ILE A 31 35.63 15.17 12.77
C ILE A 31 36.16 14.41 14.02
N LEU A 32 35.30 13.98 14.93
CA LEU A 32 35.72 13.23 16.13
C LEU A 32 36.35 11.88 15.78
N ALA A 33 35.99 11.30 14.64
CA ALA A 33 36.59 10.05 14.14
C ALA A 33 38.10 10.22 13.86
N LEU A 34 38.59 11.44 13.70
CA LEU A 34 40.03 11.75 13.54
C LEU A 34 40.80 11.66 14.85
N ALA A 35 40.12 11.71 15.99
CA ALA A 35 40.79 11.73 17.31
C ALA A 35 41.72 10.53 17.50
N THR A 36 41.26 9.31 17.11
CA THR A 36 42.04 8.09 17.29
C THR A 36 43.25 8.01 16.35
N PRO A 37 43.16 8.29 15.02
CA PRO A 37 44.36 8.36 14.16
C PRO A 37 45.35 9.43 14.61
N ILE A 38 44.89 10.61 15.02
CA ILE A 38 45.77 11.70 15.49
C ILE A 38 46.47 11.29 16.81
N PHE A 39 45.74 10.65 17.72
CA PHE A 39 46.30 10.10 18.97
C PHE A 39 47.45 9.13 18.63
N VAL A 40 47.19 8.16 17.74
CA VAL A 40 48.20 7.15 17.38
C VAL A 40 49.42 7.82 16.72
N LEU A 41 49.19 8.78 15.85
CA LEU A 41 50.25 9.57 15.22
C LEU A 41 51.15 10.21 16.32
N GLN A 42 50.54 10.93 17.27
CA GLN A 42 51.28 11.64 18.33
C GLN A 42 51.99 10.67 19.29
N VAL A 43 51.40 9.53 19.60
CA VAL A 43 52.02 8.54 20.48
C VAL A 43 53.29 7.99 19.84
N TYR A 44 53.21 7.57 18.55
CA TYR A 44 54.39 6.98 17.90
C TYR A 44 55.46 8.01 17.53
N ASP A 45 55.08 9.22 17.12
CA ASP A 45 56.05 10.22 16.66
C ASP A 45 56.63 11.06 17.79
N ARG A 46 55.93 11.18 18.92
CA ARG A 46 56.35 12.07 20.00
C ARG A 46 56.55 11.36 21.33
N VAL A 47 55.54 10.67 21.81
CA VAL A 47 55.58 10.05 23.16
C VAL A 47 56.66 8.97 23.24
N VAL A 48 56.71 8.07 22.24
CA VAL A 48 57.66 6.94 22.23
C VAL A 48 59.10 7.43 22.09
N PHE A 49 59.34 8.41 21.20
CA PHE A 49 60.69 8.92 20.99
C PHE A 49 61.20 9.83 22.11
N GLN A 50 60.31 10.56 22.80
CA GLN A 50 60.68 11.53 23.84
C GLN A 50 60.42 11.06 25.24
N ALA A 51 59.94 9.80 25.41
CA ALA A 51 59.54 9.21 26.69
C ALA A 51 58.56 10.12 27.51
N GLY A 52 57.64 10.80 26.80
CA GLY A 52 56.78 11.85 27.33
C GLY A 52 55.51 11.31 28.04
N LEU A 53 55.63 10.72 29.23
CA LEU A 53 54.51 10.12 29.96
C LEU A 53 53.41 11.14 30.29
N GLU A 54 53.74 12.37 30.60
CA GLU A 54 52.75 13.42 30.90
C GLU A 54 51.93 13.78 29.64
N THR A 55 52.59 13.83 28.49
CA THR A 55 51.92 14.03 27.17
C THR A 55 50.97 12.87 26.88
N LEU A 56 51.38 11.64 27.18
CA LEU A 56 50.51 10.46 27.00
C LEU A 56 49.23 10.55 27.83
N LYS A 57 49.36 10.93 29.12
CA LYS A 57 48.20 11.10 30.00
C LYS A 57 47.19 12.12 29.43
N ALA A 58 47.69 13.26 28.98
CA ALA A 58 46.87 14.33 28.36
C ALA A 58 46.18 13.86 27.08
N LEU A 59 46.90 13.14 26.20
CA LEU A 59 46.38 12.61 24.96
C LEU A 59 45.29 11.54 25.22
N VAL A 60 45.52 10.64 26.20
CA VAL A 60 44.52 9.61 26.57
C VAL A 60 43.22 10.26 27.07
N LEU A 61 43.36 11.28 27.97
CA LEU A 61 42.18 11.99 28.46
C LEU A 61 41.42 12.69 27.31
N GLY A 62 42.16 13.34 26.40
CA GLY A 62 41.56 14.02 25.27
C GLY A 62 40.78 13.06 24.35
N VAL A 63 41.40 11.92 24.00
CA VAL A 63 40.73 10.90 23.18
C VAL A 63 39.53 10.29 23.90
N PHE A 64 39.66 10.05 25.22
CA PHE A 64 38.51 9.52 25.99
C PHE A 64 37.32 10.48 25.92
N ILE A 65 37.55 11.78 26.10
CA ILE A 65 36.50 12.81 25.98
C ILE A 65 35.91 12.79 24.53
N ALA A 66 36.77 12.73 23.51
CA ALA A 66 36.32 12.67 22.10
C ALA A 66 35.44 11.44 21.86
N LEU A 67 35.80 10.26 22.37
CA LEU A 67 35.02 9.02 22.22
C LEU A 67 33.67 9.12 22.91
N VAL A 68 33.60 9.75 24.12
CA VAL A 68 32.32 9.97 24.80
C VAL A 68 31.41 10.87 23.96
N PHE A 69 31.95 11.98 23.42
CA PHE A 69 31.17 12.86 22.53
C PHE A 69 30.75 12.16 21.25
N ASP A 70 31.64 11.38 20.63
CA ASP A 70 31.32 10.58 19.44
C ASP A 70 30.15 9.64 19.71
N PHE A 71 30.18 8.94 20.85
CA PHE A 71 29.09 8.04 21.25
C PHE A 71 27.76 8.81 21.40
N ILE A 72 27.79 9.96 22.10
CA ILE A 72 26.58 10.77 22.34
C ILE A 72 26.01 11.25 20.98
N LEU A 73 26.86 11.73 20.06
CA LEU A 73 26.43 12.24 18.77
C LEU A 73 25.89 11.12 17.87
N ARG A 74 26.51 9.94 17.89
CA ARG A 74 25.99 8.76 17.15
C ARG A 74 24.60 8.37 17.67
N GLN A 75 24.42 8.36 18.99
CA GLN A 75 23.12 8.05 19.60
C GLN A 75 22.08 9.12 19.25
N ALA A 76 22.46 10.40 19.31
CA ALA A 76 21.58 11.52 18.90
C ALA A 76 21.19 11.42 17.43
N ARG A 77 22.16 11.11 16.53
CA ARG A 77 21.91 10.91 15.09
C ARG A 77 20.95 9.74 14.86
N SER A 78 21.15 8.62 15.54
CA SER A 78 20.30 7.44 15.41
C SER A 78 18.86 7.76 15.85
N ARG A 79 18.67 8.42 17.00
CA ARG A 79 17.35 8.84 17.50
C ARG A 79 16.66 9.80 16.53
N LEU A 80 17.41 10.73 15.95
CA LEU A 80 16.87 11.69 14.98
C LEU A 80 16.38 10.96 13.73
N LEU A 81 17.16 10.01 13.19
CA LEU A 81 16.75 9.20 12.03
C LEU A 81 15.49 8.36 12.32
N GLN A 82 15.42 7.76 13.52
CA GLN A 82 14.23 7.02 13.95
C GLN A 82 13.00 7.94 14.01
N PHE A 83 13.15 9.13 14.59
CA PHE A 83 12.07 10.12 14.65
C PHE A 83 11.60 10.53 13.25
N ILE A 84 12.53 10.82 12.34
CA ILE A 84 12.23 11.17 10.95
C ILE A 84 11.49 10.02 10.26
N SER A 85 11.97 8.77 10.45
CA SER A 85 11.36 7.61 9.79
C SER A 85 9.93 7.33 10.29
N LEU A 86 9.66 7.51 11.60
CA LEU A 86 8.31 7.36 12.16
C LEU A 86 7.37 8.46 11.65
N LYS A 87 7.86 9.68 11.55
CA LYS A 87 7.08 10.81 11.01
C LYS A 87 6.70 10.57 9.53
N ILE A 88 7.62 10.00 8.76
CA ILE A 88 7.38 9.62 7.36
C ILE A 88 6.36 8.49 7.30
N ASP A 89 6.51 7.46 8.12
CA ASP A 89 5.62 6.29 8.17
C ASP A 89 4.17 6.73 8.40
N GLY A 90 3.94 7.57 9.42
CA GLY A 90 2.59 8.07 9.75
C GLY A 90 1.97 8.86 8.59
N ARG A 91 2.68 9.89 8.11
CA ARG A 91 2.16 10.76 7.03
C ARG A 91 1.95 10.01 5.71
N LEU A 92 2.92 9.16 5.37
CA LEU A 92 2.84 8.40 4.11
C LEU A 92 1.74 7.34 4.21
N GLY A 93 1.60 6.68 5.36
CA GLY A 93 0.53 5.72 5.62
C GLY A 93 -0.85 6.36 5.48
N ASP A 94 -1.06 7.51 6.12
CA ASP A 94 -2.30 8.27 6.01
C ASP A 94 -2.59 8.65 4.54
N THR A 95 -1.58 9.21 3.85
CA THR A 95 -1.72 9.60 2.43
C THR A 95 -2.09 8.41 1.55
N VAL A 96 -1.39 7.28 1.73
CA VAL A 96 -1.63 6.06 0.94
C VAL A 96 -3.04 5.52 1.20
N PHE A 97 -3.49 5.51 2.45
CA PHE A 97 -4.85 5.05 2.81
C PHE A 97 -5.91 5.97 2.18
N ASP A 98 -5.73 7.30 2.29
CA ASP A 98 -6.65 8.27 1.67
C ASP A 98 -6.73 8.05 0.15
N ARG A 99 -5.57 7.92 -0.51
CA ARG A 99 -5.51 7.71 -1.96
C ARG A 99 -6.16 6.39 -2.37
N PHE A 100 -5.90 5.32 -1.63
CA PHE A 100 -6.52 4.01 -1.85
C PHE A 100 -8.05 4.12 -1.76
N SER A 101 -8.58 4.86 -0.76
CA SER A 101 -10.03 5.01 -0.58
C SER A 101 -10.69 5.94 -1.60
N GLU A 102 -9.92 6.78 -2.31
CA GLU A 102 -10.41 7.65 -3.38
C GLU A 102 -10.51 6.95 -4.75
N LEU A 103 -9.84 5.81 -4.92
CA LEU A 103 -9.88 5.05 -6.18
C LEU A 103 -11.26 4.46 -6.44
N ASN A 104 -11.67 4.46 -7.70
CA ASN A 104 -12.89 3.76 -8.14
C ASN A 104 -12.69 2.24 -8.05
N LEU A 105 -13.78 1.50 -7.90
CA LEU A 105 -13.75 0.03 -7.86
C LEU A 105 -13.08 -0.54 -9.11
N GLU A 106 -13.35 0.05 -10.28
CA GLU A 106 -12.74 -0.34 -11.55
C GLU A 106 -11.21 -0.36 -11.46
N ASP A 107 -10.60 0.69 -10.88
CA ASP A 107 -9.14 0.80 -10.78
C ASP A 107 -8.59 -0.18 -9.72
N LEU A 108 -9.36 -0.43 -8.66
CA LEU A 108 -9.00 -1.42 -7.64
C LEU A 108 -9.01 -2.85 -8.21
N GLU A 109 -9.99 -3.18 -9.05
CA GLU A 109 -10.15 -4.52 -9.64
C GLU A 109 -9.17 -4.79 -10.80
N LYS A 110 -8.61 -3.74 -11.43
CA LYS A 110 -7.55 -3.89 -12.46
C LYS A 110 -6.27 -4.51 -11.90
N LYS A 111 -6.07 -4.45 -10.59
CA LYS A 111 -4.89 -5.01 -9.92
C LYS A 111 -5.32 -6.07 -8.91
N PRO A 112 -4.59 -7.17 -8.80
CA PRO A 112 -4.93 -8.21 -7.83
C PRO A 112 -4.69 -7.75 -6.38
N ALA A 113 -5.32 -8.43 -5.41
CA ALA A 113 -5.27 -8.06 -3.99
C ALA A 113 -3.84 -7.96 -3.45
N TRP A 114 -2.92 -8.85 -3.89
CA TRP A 114 -1.53 -8.82 -3.45
C TRP A 114 -0.82 -7.51 -3.83
N PHE A 115 -1.19 -6.91 -4.96
CA PHE A 115 -0.61 -5.63 -5.39
C PHE A 115 -0.91 -4.54 -4.34
N TRP A 116 -2.17 -4.48 -3.88
CA TRP A 116 -2.60 -3.50 -2.87
C TRP A 116 -1.94 -3.76 -1.51
N GLN A 117 -1.80 -5.03 -1.10
CA GLN A 117 -1.05 -5.39 0.11
C GLN A 117 0.40 -4.90 0.02
N ASN A 118 1.02 -5.04 -1.15
CA ASN A 118 2.40 -4.56 -1.38
C ASN A 118 2.50 -3.03 -1.30
N ILE A 119 1.49 -2.29 -1.76
CA ILE A 119 1.44 -0.82 -1.64
C ILE A 119 1.57 -0.39 -0.17
N PHE A 120 0.84 -1.04 0.74
CA PHE A 120 0.95 -0.75 2.17
C PHE A 120 2.30 -1.20 2.76
N ARG A 121 2.85 -2.32 2.28
CA ARG A 121 4.18 -2.79 2.68
C ARG A 121 5.29 -1.85 2.19
N ASP A 122 5.08 -1.17 1.06
CA ASP A 122 6.03 -0.21 0.50
C ASP A 122 6.27 0.99 1.43
N VAL A 123 5.26 1.40 2.20
CA VAL A 123 5.41 2.46 3.21
C VAL A 123 6.49 2.05 4.23
N ALA A 124 6.41 0.81 4.74
CA ALA A 124 7.41 0.29 5.68
C ALA A 124 8.80 0.18 5.03
N GLN A 125 8.88 -0.15 3.74
CA GLN A 125 10.17 -0.21 3.03
C GLN A 125 10.81 1.19 2.92
N ILE A 126 10.02 2.22 2.62
CA ILE A 126 10.52 3.61 2.60
C ILE A 126 11.00 4.03 4.00
N ARG A 127 10.20 3.74 5.04
CA ARG A 127 10.58 3.99 6.44
C ARG A 127 11.90 3.31 6.78
N ASN A 128 12.05 2.02 6.46
CA ASN A 128 13.25 1.23 6.79
C ASN A 128 14.49 1.74 6.05
N PHE A 129 14.33 2.19 4.81
CA PHE A 129 15.44 2.80 4.05
C PHE A 129 15.91 4.09 4.74
N ILE A 130 14.99 4.98 5.10
CA ILE A 130 15.32 6.31 5.66
C ILE A 130 15.84 6.18 7.09
N GLY A 131 15.24 5.30 7.92
CA GLY A 131 15.69 5.05 9.29
C GLY A 131 16.90 4.14 9.40
N GLY A 132 17.31 3.52 8.31
CA GLY A 132 18.35 2.49 8.28
C GLY A 132 19.75 3.01 8.01
N GLY A 133 20.73 2.12 8.15
CA GLY A 133 22.14 2.40 7.92
C GLY A 133 22.49 2.87 6.51
N THR A 134 21.65 2.51 5.52
CA THR A 134 21.90 2.85 4.11
C THR A 134 21.94 4.37 3.90
N VAL A 135 21.04 5.12 4.52
CA VAL A 135 21.02 6.60 4.42
C VAL A 135 22.28 7.20 5.05
N ILE A 136 22.76 6.61 6.16
CA ILE A 136 24.00 7.06 6.82
C ILE A 136 25.18 6.93 5.85
N ILE A 137 25.26 5.83 5.08
CA ILE A 137 26.34 5.64 4.08
C ILE A 137 26.36 6.82 3.10
N PHE A 138 25.19 7.18 2.55
CA PHE A 138 25.07 8.28 1.59
C PHE A 138 25.43 9.64 2.20
N ILE A 139 25.14 9.84 3.49
CA ILE A 139 25.46 11.08 4.21
C ILE A 139 26.97 11.15 4.51
N ASP A 140 27.59 10.00 4.83
CA ASP A 140 28.98 9.95 5.27
C ASP A 140 29.98 9.93 4.07
N ILE A 141 29.59 9.48 2.86
CA ILE A 141 30.46 9.46 1.67
C ILE A 141 31.12 10.83 1.39
N PRO A 142 30.39 11.97 1.38
CA PRO A 142 31.05 13.27 1.13
C PRO A 142 32.15 13.60 2.15
N PHE A 143 32.02 13.11 3.38
CA PHE A 143 33.05 13.36 4.40
C PHE A 143 34.33 12.54 4.20
N SER A 144 34.33 11.53 3.31
CA SER A 144 35.54 10.82 2.89
C SER A 144 36.59 11.80 2.28
N ILE A 145 36.12 12.91 1.69
CA ILE A 145 37.00 13.97 1.15
C ILE A 145 37.86 14.57 2.28
N ILE A 146 37.28 14.78 3.48
CA ILE A 146 38.02 15.27 4.66
C ILE A 146 39.14 14.29 5.00
N PHE A 147 38.84 12.99 5.06
CA PHE A 147 39.82 11.96 5.39
C PHE A 147 40.94 11.91 4.34
N ILE A 148 40.62 11.97 3.07
CA ILE A 148 41.56 11.98 1.95
C ILE A 148 42.47 13.23 2.05
N SER A 149 41.91 14.41 2.36
CA SER A 149 42.67 15.66 2.54
C SER A 149 43.67 15.55 3.69
N ILE A 150 43.26 14.94 4.81
CA ILE A 150 44.13 14.74 5.96
C ILE A 150 45.24 13.73 5.65
N ILE A 151 44.93 12.65 4.92
CA ILE A 151 45.92 11.68 4.46
C ILE A 151 46.97 12.40 3.59
N TYR A 152 46.55 13.29 2.69
CA TYR A 152 47.45 14.08 1.85
C TYR A 152 48.41 14.94 2.69
N LEU A 153 47.92 15.47 3.84
CA LEU A 153 48.75 16.32 4.72
C LEU A 153 49.77 15.51 5.54
N ILE A 154 49.39 14.31 6.03
CA ILE A 154 50.22 13.53 6.98
C ILE A 154 51.05 12.44 6.29
N ALA A 155 50.62 11.97 5.12
CA ALA A 155 51.25 10.87 4.38
C ALA A 155 51.19 11.10 2.87
N PRO A 156 51.80 12.21 2.35
CA PRO A 156 51.72 12.55 0.93
C PRO A 156 52.12 11.42 -0.02
N PRO A 157 53.19 10.63 0.25
CA PRO A 157 53.59 9.56 -0.68
C PRO A 157 52.50 8.49 -0.90
N LEU A 158 51.53 8.32 0.03
CA LEU A 158 50.52 7.29 -0.02
C LEU A 158 49.24 7.73 -0.76
N ILE A 159 49.11 9.00 -1.14
CA ILE A 159 47.86 9.53 -1.73
C ILE A 159 47.45 8.76 -3.00
N TRP A 160 48.40 8.34 -3.80
CA TRP A 160 48.14 7.60 -5.05
C TRP A 160 47.50 6.23 -4.77
N VAL A 161 47.90 5.54 -3.67
CA VAL A 161 47.30 4.27 -3.26
C VAL A 161 45.83 4.49 -2.93
N PHE A 162 45.51 5.61 -2.24
CA PHE A 162 44.13 5.95 -1.89
C PHE A 162 43.29 6.26 -3.13
N ILE A 163 43.80 7.09 -4.05
CA ILE A 163 43.08 7.45 -5.29
C ILE A 163 42.74 6.16 -6.07
N PHE A 164 43.74 5.28 -6.21
CA PHE A 164 43.61 4.02 -6.93
C PHE A 164 42.58 3.10 -6.20
N SER A 165 42.64 3.02 -4.86
CA SER A 165 41.71 2.24 -4.05
C SER A 165 40.28 2.74 -4.23
N VAL A 166 40.03 4.05 -4.14
CA VAL A 166 38.69 4.66 -4.33
C VAL A 166 38.15 4.31 -5.72
N ALA A 167 39.02 4.40 -6.75
CA ALA A 167 38.64 4.06 -8.13
C ALA A 167 38.22 2.59 -8.24
N ILE A 168 39.02 1.66 -7.68
CA ILE A 168 38.69 0.20 -7.68
C ILE A 168 37.35 -0.06 -6.98
N PHE A 169 37.16 0.47 -5.76
CA PHE A 169 35.94 0.23 -5.01
C PHE A 169 34.72 0.86 -5.71
N SER A 170 34.88 2.00 -6.38
CA SER A 170 33.80 2.63 -7.16
C SER A 170 33.42 1.77 -8.38
N VAL A 171 34.40 1.23 -9.10
CA VAL A 171 34.17 0.31 -10.22
C VAL A 171 33.49 -0.96 -9.70
N LEU A 172 33.98 -1.52 -8.59
CA LEU A 172 33.37 -2.71 -7.99
C LEU A 172 31.92 -2.46 -7.58
N ALA A 173 31.60 -1.32 -6.97
CA ALA A 173 30.24 -0.95 -6.59
C ALA A 173 29.34 -0.83 -7.83
N TRP A 174 29.85 -0.25 -8.92
CA TRP A 174 29.13 -0.12 -10.18
C TRP A 174 28.86 -1.50 -10.82
N LEU A 175 29.87 -2.38 -10.83
CA LEU A 175 29.73 -3.75 -11.35
C LEU A 175 28.72 -4.55 -10.51
N ALA A 176 28.81 -4.44 -9.18
CA ALA A 176 27.87 -5.08 -8.27
C ALA A 176 26.44 -4.64 -8.57
N PHE A 177 26.21 -3.35 -8.75
CA PHE A 177 24.90 -2.80 -9.13
C PHE A 177 24.39 -3.42 -10.44
N LYS A 178 25.22 -3.42 -11.49
CA LYS A 178 24.83 -3.88 -12.83
C LYS A 178 24.47 -5.38 -12.82
N ILE A 179 25.29 -6.20 -12.13
CA ILE A 179 25.14 -7.66 -12.12
C ILE A 179 23.99 -8.10 -11.19
N THR A 180 23.88 -7.51 -9.99
CA THR A 180 22.87 -7.97 -9.02
C THR A 180 21.48 -7.44 -9.30
N ARG A 181 21.33 -6.38 -10.09
CA ARG A 181 20.03 -5.76 -10.39
C ARG A 181 19.03 -6.76 -11.00
N ALA A 182 19.46 -7.50 -12.03
CA ALA A 182 18.61 -8.49 -12.71
C ALA A 182 18.22 -9.64 -11.76
N ALA A 183 19.18 -10.11 -10.95
CA ALA A 183 18.96 -11.20 -9.99
C ALA A 183 17.96 -10.79 -8.89
N ILE A 184 18.05 -9.55 -8.39
CA ILE A 184 17.11 -9.02 -7.39
C ILE A 184 15.69 -8.96 -7.97
N SER A 185 15.55 -8.46 -9.21
CA SER A 185 14.27 -8.37 -9.90
C SER A 185 13.63 -9.75 -10.12
N ALA A 186 14.42 -10.72 -10.57
CA ALA A 186 13.96 -12.10 -10.78
C ALA A 186 13.48 -12.74 -9.46
N GLU A 187 14.25 -12.56 -8.38
CA GLU A 187 13.87 -13.07 -7.05
C GLU A 187 12.54 -12.46 -6.59
N GLN A 188 12.37 -11.16 -6.77
CA GLN A 188 11.14 -10.45 -6.35
C GLN A 188 9.91 -10.94 -7.12
N SER A 189 10.05 -11.19 -8.44
CA SER A 189 8.92 -11.70 -9.25
C SER A 189 8.55 -13.12 -8.84
N SER A 190 9.54 -13.98 -8.61
CA SER A 190 9.30 -15.37 -8.18
C SER A 190 8.65 -15.43 -6.79
N LEU A 191 9.08 -14.58 -5.85
CA LEU A 191 8.47 -14.47 -4.52
C LEU A 191 7.00 -14.06 -4.62
N ALA A 192 6.68 -13.09 -5.49
CA ALA A 192 5.31 -12.62 -5.69
C ALA A 192 4.41 -13.76 -6.20
N GLU A 193 4.90 -14.62 -7.08
CA GLU A 193 4.13 -15.76 -7.60
C GLU A 193 3.81 -16.78 -6.50
N VAL A 194 4.75 -17.06 -5.59
CA VAL A 194 4.53 -17.95 -4.46
C VAL A 194 3.52 -17.34 -3.48
N GLU A 195 3.68 -16.04 -3.16
CA GLU A 195 2.75 -15.32 -2.28
C GLU A 195 1.32 -15.35 -2.84
N ASN A 196 1.17 -15.13 -4.15
CA ASN A 196 -0.13 -15.16 -4.84
C ASN A 196 -0.80 -16.53 -4.71
N LEU A 197 -0.05 -17.58 -4.94
CA LEU A 197 -0.57 -18.95 -4.81
C LEU A 197 -1.04 -19.23 -3.37
N ILE A 198 -0.28 -18.79 -2.37
CA ILE A 198 -0.66 -18.97 -0.96
C ILE A 198 -1.96 -18.21 -0.66
N ILE A 199 -2.07 -16.97 -1.13
CA ILE A 199 -3.29 -16.16 -0.94
C ILE A 199 -4.50 -16.89 -1.58
N GLU A 200 -4.33 -17.41 -2.80
CA GLU A 200 -5.38 -18.16 -3.51
C GLU A 200 -5.82 -19.40 -2.72
N ILE A 201 -4.86 -20.19 -2.21
CA ILE A 201 -5.13 -21.41 -1.42
C ILE A 201 -5.89 -21.04 -0.13
N VAL A 202 -5.44 -20.02 0.59
CA VAL A 202 -6.03 -19.60 1.87
C VAL A 202 -7.44 -19.01 1.66
N SER A 203 -7.62 -18.22 0.60
CA SER A 203 -8.93 -17.61 0.28
C SER A 203 -9.97 -18.69 -0.06
N ASN A 204 -9.55 -19.77 -0.72
CA ASN A 204 -10.42 -20.86 -1.16
C ASN A 204 -10.27 -22.13 -0.31
N ARG A 205 -9.88 -21.98 0.96
CA ARG A 205 -9.55 -23.08 1.87
C ARG A 205 -10.65 -24.18 1.99
N ALA A 206 -11.93 -23.77 1.95
CA ALA A 206 -13.04 -24.70 2.00
C ALA A 206 -13.06 -25.59 0.75
N THR A 207 -12.91 -25.01 -0.43
CA THR A 207 -12.85 -25.73 -1.72
C THR A 207 -11.65 -26.65 -1.77
N VAL A 208 -10.46 -26.16 -1.34
CA VAL A 208 -9.24 -26.96 -1.30
C VAL A 208 -9.43 -28.21 -0.43
N LYS A 209 -10.08 -28.05 0.73
CA LYS A 209 -10.34 -29.17 1.67
C LYS A 209 -11.43 -30.10 1.14
N SER A 210 -12.54 -29.55 0.61
CA SER A 210 -13.66 -30.37 0.14
C SER A 210 -13.31 -31.22 -1.09
N LEU A 211 -12.51 -30.64 -2.01
CA LEU A 211 -12.08 -31.35 -3.22
C LEU A 211 -10.80 -32.19 -3.01
N ASN A 212 -10.17 -32.06 -1.84
CA ASN A 212 -8.93 -32.77 -1.49
C ASN A 212 -7.80 -32.55 -2.51
N ILE A 213 -7.70 -31.32 -3.06
CA ILE A 213 -6.71 -30.97 -4.10
C ILE A 213 -5.37 -30.47 -3.54
N ALA A 214 -5.18 -30.61 -2.22
CA ALA A 214 -3.97 -30.11 -1.54
C ALA A 214 -2.67 -30.71 -2.14
N GLU A 215 -2.67 -31.97 -2.53
CA GLU A 215 -1.48 -32.65 -3.10
C GLU A 215 -1.12 -32.08 -4.49
N HIS A 216 -2.13 -31.77 -5.30
CA HIS A 216 -1.92 -31.10 -6.60
C HIS A 216 -1.35 -29.68 -6.38
N LEU A 217 -1.96 -28.89 -5.49
CA LEU A 217 -1.51 -27.54 -5.16
C LEU A 217 -0.10 -27.54 -4.57
N LYS A 218 0.26 -28.57 -3.80
CA LYS A 218 1.61 -28.76 -3.27
C LYS A 218 2.63 -28.93 -4.40
N THR A 219 2.29 -29.67 -5.45
CA THR A 219 3.16 -29.84 -6.62
C THR A 219 3.42 -28.49 -7.31
N VAL A 220 2.36 -27.69 -7.52
CA VAL A 220 2.47 -26.35 -8.10
C VAL A 220 3.31 -25.44 -7.19
N TRP A 221 3.08 -25.53 -5.88
CA TRP A 221 3.83 -24.72 -4.89
C TRP A 221 5.32 -25.10 -4.90
N ILE A 222 5.65 -26.40 -4.93
CA ILE A 222 7.04 -26.88 -4.97
C ILE A 222 7.75 -26.33 -6.22
N GLU A 223 7.10 -26.36 -7.37
CA GLU A 223 7.64 -25.83 -8.63
C GLU A 223 7.97 -24.34 -8.50
N LYS A 224 7.00 -23.52 -8.10
CA LYS A 224 7.19 -22.07 -7.93
C LYS A 224 8.22 -21.76 -6.83
N HIS A 225 8.18 -22.49 -5.73
CA HIS A 225 9.12 -22.33 -4.62
C HIS A 225 10.55 -22.70 -5.04
N SER A 226 10.74 -23.76 -5.85
CA SER A 226 12.07 -24.12 -6.36
C SER A 226 12.64 -23.04 -7.27
N GLN A 227 11.81 -22.39 -8.11
CA GLN A 227 12.22 -21.24 -8.92
C GLN A 227 12.66 -20.06 -8.05
N THR A 228 11.93 -19.82 -6.95
CA THR A 228 12.28 -18.80 -5.97
C THR A 228 13.62 -19.12 -5.28
N MET A 229 13.82 -20.37 -4.89
CA MET A 229 15.08 -20.83 -4.29
C MET A 229 16.25 -20.65 -5.25
N GLU A 230 16.08 -21.05 -6.52
CA GLU A 230 17.10 -20.88 -7.56
C GLU A 230 17.47 -19.40 -7.76
N SER A 231 16.47 -18.52 -7.85
CA SER A 231 16.66 -17.07 -7.97
C SER A 231 17.39 -16.50 -6.76
N SER A 232 17.04 -16.95 -5.55
CA SER A 232 17.68 -16.54 -4.29
C SER A 232 19.14 -17.02 -4.23
N LEU A 233 19.41 -18.27 -4.66
CA LEU A 233 20.77 -18.81 -4.72
C LEU A 233 21.63 -18.02 -5.74
N HIS A 234 21.07 -17.72 -6.90
CA HIS A 234 21.78 -16.95 -7.94
C HIS A 234 22.14 -15.55 -7.42
N ARG A 235 21.17 -14.87 -6.75
CA ARG A 235 21.43 -13.57 -6.12
C ARG A 235 22.45 -13.70 -4.99
N GLY A 236 22.31 -14.74 -4.13
CA GLY A 236 23.22 -14.98 -3.01
C GLY A 236 24.65 -15.17 -3.49
N ARG A 237 24.88 -16.03 -4.47
CA ARG A 237 26.22 -16.27 -5.07
C ARG A 237 26.84 -14.97 -5.58
N SER A 238 26.07 -14.12 -6.26
CA SER A 238 26.56 -12.84 -6.75
C SER A 238 26.93 -11.90 -5.60
N ALA A 239 26.06 -11.81 -4.57
CA ALA A 239 26.30 -10.95 -3.40
C ALA A 239 27.54 -11.41 -2.61
N ASP A 240 27.69 -12.73 -2.41
CA ASP A 240 28.82 -13.33 -1.70
C ASP A 240 30.14 -13.08 -2.46
N LEU A 241 30.11 -13.22 -3.79
CA LEU A 241 31.28 -12.93 -4.63
C LEU A 241 31.76 -11.49 -4.38
N PHE A 242 30.85 -10.51 -4.47
CA PHE A 242 31.20 -9.11 -4.26
C PHE A 242 31.64 -8.82 -2.80
N ALA A 243 31.01 -9.47 -1.81
CA ALA A 243 31.42 -9.34 -0.41
C ALA A 243 32.85 -9.88 -0.21
N ASN A 244 33.14 -11.05 -0.74
CA ASN A 244 34.48 -11.67 -0.63
C ASN A 244 35.53 -10.85 -1.37
N VAL A 245 35.23 -10.36 -2.56
CA VAL A 245 36.13 -9.47 -3.33
C VAL A 245 36.41 -8.20 -2.52
N ASN A 246 35.39 -7.60 -1.89
CA ASN A 246 35.55 -6.42 -1.03
C ASN A 246 36.53 -6.68 0.12
N VAL A 247 36.41 -7.85 0.79
CA VAL A 247 37.29 -8.23 1.90
C VAL A 247 38.75 -8.36 1.40
N VAL A 248 38.95 -9.11 0.31
CA VAL A 248 40.29 -9.32 -0.27
C VAL A 248 40.91 -7.99 -0.73
N LEU A 249 40.13 -7.14 -1.40
CA LEU A 249 40.59 -5.81 -1.83
C LEU A 249 40.99 -4.92 -0.64
N THR A 250 40.19 -4.97 0.45
CA THR A 250 40.50 -4.17 1.65
C THR A 250 41.80 -4.65 2.28
N MET A 251 42.03 -5.98 2.35
CA MET A 251 43.31 -6.56 2.78
C MET A 251 44.48 -6.11 1.86
N GLY A 252 44.24 -6.20 0.55
CA GLY A 252 45.21 -5.77 -0.46
C GLY A 252 45.62 -4.31 -0.31
N VAL A 253 44.66 -3.42 -0.08
CA VAL A 253 44.93 -1.99 0.16
C VAL A 253 45.73 -1.82 1.44
N THR A 254 45.43 -2.54 2.52
CA THR A 254 46.21 -2.47 3.77
C THR A 254 47.65 -2.92 3.54
N VAL A 255 47.86 -4.01 2.80
CA VAL A 255 49.21 -4.50 2.45
C VAL A 255 49.94 -3.46 1.59
N ALA A 256 49.26 -2.90 0.57
CA ALA A 256 49.86 -1.89 -0.30
C ALA A 256 50.25 -0.64 0.50
N LEU A 257 49.34 -0.13 1.34
CA LEU A 257 49.64 1.05 2.17
C LEU A 257 50.80 0.79 3.12
N THR A 258 50.86 -0.38 3.74
CA THR A 258 51.95 -0.74 4.65
C THR A 258 53.26 -0.88 3.92
N SER A 259 53.27 -1.53 2.74
CA SER A 259 54.46 -1.77 1.94
C SER A 259 55.06 -0.47 1.38
N PHE A 260 54.23 0.33 0.68
CA PHE A 260 54.66 1.63 0.14
C PHE A 260 55.03 2.59 1.27
N GLY A 261 54.27 2.56 2.36
CA GLY A 261 54.57 3.40 3.52
C GLY A 261 55.86 3.01 4.24
N ALA A 262 56.16 1.70 4.32
CA ALA A 262 57.43 1.23 4.88
C ALA A 262 58.63 1.75 4.07
N VAL A 263 58.52 1.71 2.72
CA VAL A 263 59.55 2.29 1.84
C VAL A 263 59.71 3.78 2.10
N ALA A 264 58.57 4.51 2.18
CA ALA A 264 58.61 5.97 2.41
C ALA A 264 59.18 6.31 3.81
N VAL A 265 58.96 5.47 4.81
CA VAL A 265 59.59 5.65 6.15
C VAL A 265 61.09 5.40 6.08
N LEU A 266 61.54 4.38 5.36
CA LEU A 266 62.99 4.11 5.16
C LEU A 266 63.67 5.25 4.41
N GLU A 267 62.98 5.88 3.46
CA GLU A 267 63.43 7.05 2.71
C GLU A 267 63.32 8.35 3.51
N GLN A 268 62.83 8.28 4.76
CA GLN A 268 62.64 9.42 5.65
C GLN A 268 61.69 10.51 5.10
N THR A 269 60.76 10.13 4.17
CA THR A 269 59.77 11.05 3.60
C THR A 269 58.48 11.07 4.42
N MET A 270 58.33 10.12 5.39
CA MET A 270 57.21 10.10 6.33
C MET A 270 57.62 9.38 7.62
N THR A 271 56.82 9.55 8.68
CA THR A 271 57.04 8.94 10.00
C THR A 271 56.29 7.63 10.16
N ILE A 272 56.72 6.81 11.14
CA ILE A 272 56.00 5.58 11.50
C ILE A 272 54.57 5.89 11.96
N GLY A 273 54.43 6.95 12.77
CA GLY A 273 53.10 7.38 13.28
C GLY A 273 52.17 7.77 12.13
N SER A 274 52.71 8.49 11.09
CA SER A 274 51.93 8.87 9.93
C SER A 274 51.49 7.65 9.09
N LEU A 275 52.33 6.61 8.99
CA LEU A 275 51.96 5.35 8.32
C LEU A 275 50.80 4.66 9.02
N ILE A 276 50.88 4.53 10.36
CA ILE A 276 49.82 3.85 11.14
C ILE A 276 48.51 4.67 11.07
N ALA A 277 48.63 6.00 11.22
CA ALA A 277 47.47 6.89 11.12
C ALA A 277 46.79 6.82 9.74
N ALA A 278 47.60 6.77 8.66
CA ALA A 278 47.08 6.62 7.28
C ALA A 278 46.32 5.30 7.11
N ASN A 279 46.84 4.18 7.64
CA ASN A 279 46.16 2.90 7.59
C ASN A 279 44.81 2.95 8.34
N MET A 280 44.75 3.63 9.48
CA MET A 280 43.50 3.81 10.25
C MET A 280 42.50 4.67 9.47
N LEU A 281 42.96 5.73 8.80
CA LEU A 281 42.10 6.59 7.98
C LEU A 281 41.62 5.88 6.72
N ALA A 282 42.43 4.94 6.18
CA ALA A 282 42.03 4.12 5.02
C ALA A 282 40.70 3.41 5.22
N THR A 283 40.50 2.84 6.39
CA THR A 283 39.24 2.15 6.71
C THR A 283 38.06 3.10 6.66
N ARG A 284 38.24 4.35 7.09
CA ARG A 284 37.19 5.38 7.07
C ARG A 284 36.80 5.80 5.65
N VAL A 285 37.74 5.74 4.70
CA VAL A 285 37.49 6.05 3.28
C VAL A 285 36.87 4.86 2.56
N ILE A 286 37.41 3.65 2.81
CA ILE A 286 37.02 2.42 2.07
C ILE A 286 35.67 1.87 2.56
N GLN A 287 35.41 1.91 3.86
CA GLN A 287 34.23 1.28 4.48
C GLN A 287 32.90 1.74 3.85
N PRO A 288 32.63 3.06 3.68
CA PRO A 288 31.39 3.47 3.02
C PRO A 288 31.26 2.97 1.58
N LEU A 289 32.37 2.95 0.82
CA LEU A 289 32.39 2.48 -0.57
C LEU A 289 32.11 0.97 -0.66
N SER A 290 32.72 0.20 0.24
CA SER A 290 32.49 -1.24 0.37
C SER A 290 31.00 -1.52 0.72
N GLN A 291 30.46 -0.80 1.70
CA GLN A 291 29.06 -0.95 2.11
C GLN A 291 28.09 -0.56 1.00
N LEU A 292 28.44 0.40 0.15
CA LEU A 292 27.60 0.82 -0.97
C LEU A 292 27.33 -0.32 -1.94
N SER A 293 28.33 -1.19 -2.20
CA SER A 293 28.12 -2.36 -3.07
C SER A 293 27.13 -3.39 -2.49
N LEU A 294 26.94 -3.40 -1.17
CA LEU A 294 25.97 -4.29 -0.49
C LEU A 294 24.60 -3.62 -0.30
N ALA A 295 24.54 -2.29 -0.37
CA ALA A 295 23.31 -1.52 -0.14
C ALA A 295 22.35 -1.50 -1.35
N TRP A 296 22.76 -2.04 -2.51
CA TRP A 296 21.99 -1.98 -3.76
C TRP A 296 20.61 -2.64 -3.63
N ARG A 297 20.50 -3.72 -2.87
CA ARG A 297 19.22 -4.39 -2.64
C ARG A 297 18.22 -3.43 -1.98
N THR A 298 18.64 -2.80 -0.89
CA THR A 298 17.81 -1.84 -0.14
C THR A 298 17.46 -0.62 -1.00
N LEU A 299 18.42 -0.14 -1.80
CA LEU A 299 18.19 0.99 -2.70
C LEU A 299 17.19 0.64 -3.81
N ASN A 300 17.29 -0.56 -4.41
CA ASN A 300 16.36 -1.01 -5.45
C ASN A 300 14.96 -1.23 -4.88
N GLN A 301 14.85 -1.79 -3.68
CA GLN A 301 13.56 -1.92 -2.99
C GLN A 301 12.94 -0.54 -2.75
N PHE A 302 13.72 0.40 -2.24
CA PHE A 302 13.27 1.79 -2.02
C PHE A 302 12.79 2.43 -3.34
N ARG A 303 13.56 2.28 -4.44
CA ARG A 303 13.18 2.84 -5.75
C ARG A 303 11.87 2.24 -6.24
N GLY A 304 11.73 0.92 -6.18
CA GLY A 304 10.50 0.24 -6.58
C GLY A 304 9.28 0.68 -5.76
N SER A 305 9.43 0.76 -4.44
CA SER A 305 8.37 1.23 -3.54
C SER A 305 8.00 2.69 -3.81
N ARG A 306 9.03 3.54 -3.99
CA ARG A 306 8.84 4.96 -4.32
C ARG A 306 8.04 5.14 -5.61
N ASP A 307 8.36 4.37 -6.64
CA ASP A 307 7.73 4.50 -7.97
C ASP A 307 6.28 4.00 -7.92
N ARG A 308 6.01 2.86 -7.26
CA ARG A 308 4.63 2.36 -7.10
C ARG A 308 3.75 3.33 -6.30
N LEU A 309 4.25 3.85 -5.18
CA LEU A 309 3.52 4.84 -4.38
C LEU A 309 3.35 6.16 -5.13
N GLY A 310 4.36 6.57 -5.90
CA GLY A 310 4.31 7.78 -6.73
C GLY A 310 3.20 7.72 -7.77
N ASN A 311 3.06 6.56 -8.44
CA ASN A 311 2.00 6.36 -9.42
C ASN A 311 0.62 6.46 -8.76
N LEU A 312 0.43 5.83 -7.60
CA LEU A 312 -0.83 5.91 -6.85
C LEU A 312 -1.21 7.36 -6.50
N VAL A 313 -0.24 8.12 -5.98
CA VAL A 313 -0.47 9.53 -5.58
C VAL A 313 -0.82 10.39 -6.80
N GLN A 314 -0.12 10.21 -7.92
CA GLN A 314 -0.33 10.99 -9.14
C GLN A 314 -1.68 10.66 -9.81
N GLU A 315 -2.06 9.39 -9.88
CA GLU A 315 -3.34 8.96 -10.47
C GLU A 315 -4.51 9.60 -9.70
N THR A 316 -4.48 9.57 -8.38
CA THR A 316 -5.58 10.12 -7.58
C THR A 316 -5.62 11.65 -7.57
N ASP A 317 -4.50 12.35 -7.72
CA ASP A 317 -4.50 13.83 -7.84
C ASP A 317 -5.29 14.31 -9.07
N LEU A 318 -5.31 13.51 -10.14
CA LEU A 318 -6.09 13.82 -11.35
C LEU A 318 -7.60 13.71 -11.11
N LEU A 319 -8.03 12.84 -10.17
CA LEU A 319 -9.45 12.63 -9.86
C LEU A 319 -10.06 13.74 -8.98
N ARG A 320 -9.25 14.46 -8.22
CA ARG A 320 -9.71 15.48 -7.26
C ARG A 320 -10.20 16.81 -7.87
N LYS A 321 -10.03 17.04 -9.15
CA LYS A 321 -10.13 18.40 -9.74
C LYS A 321 -11.55 18.97 -9.92
N ASN A 322 -12.63 18.22 -9.66
CA ASN A 322 -13.99 18.66 -10.04
C ASN A 322 -15.08 18.42 -8.98
N VAL A 323 -14.76 18.51 -7.69
CA VAL A 323 -15.77 18.30 -6.63
C VAL A 323 -16.65 19.54 -6.47
N VAL A 324 -17.96 19.37 -6.67
CA VAL A 324 -18.96 20.44 -6.53
C VAL A 324 -19.73 20.26 -5.23
N GLY A 325 -19.99 21.36 -4.54
CA GLY A 325 -20.88 21.37 -3.38
C GLY A 325 -22.33 21.19 -3.86
N PHE A 326 -22.91 20.01 -3.62
CA PHE A 326 -24.24 19.62 -4.09
C PHE A 326 -24.96 18.85 -3.00
N SER A 327 -26.28 19.01 -2.89
CA SER A 327 -27.12 18.22 -2.01
C SER A 327 -28.24 17.56 -2.83
N LEU A 328 -28.40 16.25 -2.67
CA LEU A 328 -29.43 15.48 -3.35
C LEU A 328 -30.81 15.84 -2.77
N SER A 329 -31.74 16.28 -3.62
CA SER A 329 -33.07 16.72 -3.18
C SER A 329 -34.16 15.67 -3.45
N ASN A 330 -34.35 15.30 -4.70
CA ASN A 330 -35.46 14.43 -5.14
C ASN A 330 -35.00 12.99 -5.41
N ALA A 331 -33.71 12.75 -5.61
CA ALA A 331 -33.14 11.45 -5.96
C ALA A 331 -33.68 10.90 -7.29
N LYS A 332 -33.85 11.78 -8.28
CA LYS A 332 -34.16 11.40 -9.66
C LYS A 332 -32.90 10.88 -10.34
N ILE A 333 -32.96 9.72 -10.96
CA ILE A 333 -31.81 9.09 -11.62
C ILE A 333 -32.09 8.91 -13.10
N GLU A 334 -31.18 9.40 -13.95
CA GLU A 334 -31.29 9.31 -15.40
C GLU A 334 -29.99 8.75 -15.97
N LEU A 335 -30.13 7.84 -16.92
CA LEU A 335 -29.03 7.26 -17.69
C LEU A 335 -29.20 7.74 -19.13
N GLU A 336 -28.15 8.28 -19.73
CA GLU A 336 -28.18 8.82 -21.10
C GLU A 336 -27.11 8.14 -21.95
N GLY A 337 -27.53 7.28 -22.86
CA GLY A 337 -26.68 6.67 -23.88
C GLY A 337 -25.46 5.93 -23.32
N LEU A 338 -25.62 5.14 -22.25
CA LEU A 338 -24.50 4.48 -21.59
C LEU A 338 -23.88 3.38 -22.46
N HIS A 339 -22.58 3.47 -22.69
CA HIS A 339 -21.75 2.41 -23.27
C HIS A 339 -20.75 1.93 -22.23
N PHE A 340 -20.61 0.62 -22.08
CA PHE A 340 -19.65 0.04 -21.13
C PHE A 340 -19.17 -1.34 -21.56
N ALA A 341 -17.88 -1.58 -21.37
CA ALA A 341 -17.23 -2.89 -21.53
C ALA A 341 -16.16 -3.05 -20.43
N TYR A 342 -16.05 -4.24 -19.86
CA TYR A 342 -14.96 -4.56 -18.92
C TYR A 342 -13.63 -4.65 -19.67
N ASP A 343 -13.66 -5.25 -20.85
CA ASP A 343 -12.53 -5.39 -21.76
C ASP A 343 -12.94 -4.95 -23.15
N ALA A 344 -11.98 -4.61 -24.00
CA ALA A 344 -12.23 -4.14 -25.36
C ALA A 344 -13.07 -5.13 -26.20
N GLU A 345 -13.01 -6.42 -25.87
CA GLU A 345 -13.68 -7.48 -26.64
C GLU A 345 -15.13 -7.75 -26.20
N LYS A 346 -15.49 -7.44 -24.93
CA LYS A 346 -16.79 -7.84 -24.37
C LYS A 346 -17.63 -6.62 -23.98
N LYS A 347 -18.38 -6.10 -24.92
CA LYS A 347 -19.34 -5.02 -24.66
C LYS A 347 -20.47 -5.53 -23.75
N ILE A 348 -20.77 -4.78 -22.69
CA ILE A 348 -21.87 -5.05 -21.76
C ILE A 348 -23.08 -4.19 -22.11
N PHE A 349 -22.85 -2.91 -22.41
CA PHE A 349 -23.92 -1.97 -22.76
C PHE A 349 -23.60 -1.21 -24.05
N GLU A 350 -24.65 -1.04 -24.89
CA GLU A 350 -24.59 -0.33 -26.17
C GLU A 350 -25.70 0.73 -26.24
N GLY A 351 -25.49 1.86 -25.54
CA GLY A 351 -26.40 3.00 -25.62
C GLY A 351 -27.64 2.91 -24.74
N ILE A 352 -27.48 2.43 -23.49
CA ILE A 352 -28.60 2.34 -22.54
C ILE A 352 -29.05 3.75 -22.12
N SER A 353 -30.36 4.01 -22.22
CA SER A 353 -31.01 5.21 -21.68
C SER A 353 -32.21 4.78 -20.83
N LEU A 354 -32.31 5.35 -19.61
CA LEU A 354 -33.34 4.97 -18.64
C LEU A 354 -33.62 6.17 -17.73
N LYS A 355 -34.88 6.39 -17.39
CA LYS A 355 -35.28 7.41 -16.42
C LYS A 355 -36.01 6.71 -15.27
N LEU A 356 -35.53 6.92 -14.07
CA LEU A 356 -36.11 6.39 -12.83
C LEU A 356 -36.73 7.54 -12.04
N GLU A 357 -38.03 7.41 -11.79
CA GLU A 357 -38.77 8.45 -11.11
C GLU A 357 -38.47 8.47 -9.61
N PRO A 358 -38.39 9.64 -8.98
CA PRO A 358 -38.09 9.73 -7.56
C PRO A 358 -39.17 9.15 -6.67
N ALA A 359 -38.80 8.72 -5.46
CA ALA A 359 -39.68 8.20 -4.42
C ALA A 359 -40.50 6.97 -4.86
N LYS A 360 -39.96 6.17 -5.79
CA LYS A 360 -40.62 4.95 -6.31
C LYS A 360 -39.68 3.74 -6.17
N ILE A 361 -40.26 2.56 -6.25
CA ILE A 361 -39.54 1.27 -6.24
C ILE A 361 -39.46 0.75 -7.68
N HIS A 362 -38.25 0.63 -8.19
CA HIS A 362 -37.95 0.19 -9.57
C HIS A 362 -37.28 -1.18 -9.53
N ALA A 363 -37.81 -2.15 -10.26
CA ALA A 363 -37.16 -3.45 -10.44
C ALA A 363 -36.37 -3.48 -11.75
N VAL A 364 -35.17 -4.08 -11.69
CA VAL A 364 -34.37 -4.41 -12.88
C VAL A 364 -34.33 -5.93 -12.97
N VAL A 365 -34.85 -6.48 -14.06
CA VAL A 365 -34.93 -7.93 -14.31
C VAL A 365 -34.19 -8.27 -15.60
N GLY A 366 -33.81 -9.54 -15.76
CA GLY A 366 -33.10 -10.00 -16.96
C GLY A 366 -32.32 -11.26 -16.70
N ASN A 367 -31.90 -11.94 -17.73
CA ASN A 367 -31.15 -13.19 -17.65
C ASN A 367 -29.80 -12.98 -16.92
N ASN A 368 -29.24 -14.07 -16.41
CA ASN A 368 -27.90 -14.03 -15.81
C ASN A 368 -26.89 -13.57 -16.90
N GLY A 369 -25.98 -12.68 -16.52
CA GLY A 369 -25.00 -12.12 -17.43
C GLY A 369 -25.51 -10.95 -18.30
N SER A 370 -26.78 -10.49 -18.12
CA SER A 370 -27.30 -9.36 -18.89
C SER A 370 -26.76 -7.99 -18.47
N GLY A 371 -25.95 -7.93 -17.38
CA GLY A 371 -25.31 -6.68 -16.93
C GLY A 371 -26.03 -5.99 -15.78
N LYS A 372 -27.01 -6.63 -15.11
CA LYS A 372 -27.81 -6.00 -14.05
C LYS A 372 -26.92 -5.39 -12.94
N SER A 373 -26.02 -6.18 -12.36
CA SER A 373 -25.11 -5.71 -11.29
C SER A 373 -24.15 -4.62 -11.80
N THR A 374 -23.71 -4.73 -13.06
CA THR A 374 -22.88 -3.72 -13.73
C THR A 374 -23.65 -2.38 -13.85
N LEU A 375 -24.95 -2.44 -14.11
CA LEU A 375 -25.80 -1.25 -14.19
C LEU A 375 -25.82 -0.51 -12.84
N LEU A 376 -26.00 -1.23 -11.71
CA LEU A 376 -25.94 -0.62 -10.38
C LEU A 376 -24.56 -0.03 -10.10
N LYS A 377 -23.48 -0.75 -10.46
CA LYS A 377 -22.11 -0.26 -10.24
C LYS A 377 -21.83 1.04 -11.02
N LEU A 378 -22.38 1.17 -12.25
CA LEU A 378 -22.31 2.41 -13.04
C LEU A 378 -23.13 3.54 -12.39
N MET A 379 -24.35 3.23 -11.93
CA MET A 379 -25.22 4.20 -11.24
C MET A 379 -24.59 4.73 -9.95
N LEU A 380 -23.67 3.95 -9.32
CA LEU A 380 -22.95 4.33 -8.09
C LEU A 380 -21.59 4.97 -8.36
N ASN A 381 -21.24 5.16 -9.64
CA ASN A 381 -19.91 5.65 -10.03
C ASN A 381 -18.76 4.75 -9.53
N LEU A 382 -19.04 3.45 -9.30
CA LEU A 382 -18.00 2.46 -8.97
C LEU A 382 -17.22 2.07 -10.24
N TYR A 383 -17.86 2.19 -11.39
CA TYR A 383 -17.28 2.09 -12.73
C TYR A 383 -17.63 3.33 -13.54
N SER A 384 -16.76 3.70 -14.47
CA SER A 384 -16.97 4.84 -15.36
C SER A 384 -17.45 4.37 -16.74
N PRO A 385 -18.55 4.89 -17.28
CA PRO A 385 -18.97 4.52 -18.63
C PRO A 385 -17.99 5.06 -19.69
N GLN A 386 -17.78 4.29 -20.76
CA GLN A 386 -16.93 4.68 -21.90
C GLN A 386 -17.57 5.83 -22.70
N ALA A 387 -18.91 5.87 -22.75
CA ALA A 387 -19.68 6.98 -23.34
C ALA A 387 -21.02 7.07 -22.62
N GLY A 388 -21.63 8.25 -22.69
CA GLY A 388 -22.88 8.53 -21.98
C GLY A 388 -22.67 9.09 -20.59
N LYS A 389 -23.75 9.22 -19.82
CA LYS A 389 -23.74 9.86 -18.50
C LYS A 389 -24.74 9.19 -17.56
N VAL A 390 -24.40 9.20 -16.27
CA VAL A 390 -25.32 8.91 -15.16
C VAL A 390 -25.59 10.24 -14.47
N ILE A 391 -26.85 10.61 -14.35
CA ILE A 391 -27.28 11.92 -13.84
C ILE A 391 -28.15 11.70 -12.59
N TRP A 392 -27.78 12.34 -11.48
CA TRP A 392 -28.58 12.39 -10.24
C TRP A 392 -29.05 13.82 -10.03
N ASP A 393 -30.37 14.04 -10.01
CA ASP A 393 -31.02 15.37 -9.85
C ASP A 393 -30.42 16.42 -10.80
N GLY A 394 -30.13 16.04 -12.06
CA GLY A 394 -29.62 16.95 -13.09
C GLY A 394 -28.11 17.11 -13.12
N ALA A 395 -27.35 16.52 -12.19
CA ALA A 395 -25.89 16.61 -12.15
C ALA A 395 -25.24 15.26 -12.47
N ASP A 396 -24.16 15.28 -13.25
CA ASP A 396 -23.39 14.08 -13.61
C ASP A 396 -22.74 13.52 -12.34
N ILE A 397 -22.95 12.21 -12.08
CA ILE A 397 -22.45 11.54 -10.88
C ILE A 397 -20.91 11.63 -10.73
N ARG A 398 -20.20 11.77 -11.84
CA ARG A 398 -18.73 11.91 -11.85
C ARG A 398 -18.24 13.21 -11.19
N GLN A 399 -19.13 14.17 -10.93
CA GLN A 399 -18.81 15.42 -10.24
C GLN A 399 -18.81 15.27 -8.72
N PHE A 400 -19.32 14.15 -8.20
CA PHE A 400 -19.43 13.90 -6.76
C PHE A 400 -18.29 13.00 -6.28
N ASN A 401 -17.83 13.27 -5.06
CA ASN A 401 -16.84 12.37 -4.45
C ASN A 401 -17.52 11.12 -3.86
N PRO A 402 -16.78 10.02 -3.66
CA PRO A 402 -17.37 8.78 -3.13
C PRO A 402 -18.07 8.97 -1.79
N SER A 403 -17.61 9.87 -0.92
CA SER A 403 -18.23 10.11 0.39
C SER A 403 -19.61 10.78 0.26
N GLN A 404 -19.80 11.65 -0.73
CA GLN A 404 -21.12 12.26 -1.00
C GLN A 404 -22.10 11.18 -1.46
N ILE A 405 -21.68 10.34 -2.44
CA ILE A 405 -22.52 9.26 -2.98
C ILE A 405 -22.89 8.27 -1.85
N SER A 406 -21.91 7.88 -1.01
CA SER A 406 -22.16 6.92 0.09
C SER A 406 -23.08 7.48 1.20
N ASN A 407 -23.15 8.79 1.36
CA ASN A 407 -24.09 9.42 2.30
C ASN A 407 -25.52 9.47 1.75
N TRP A 408 -25.68 9.54 0.43
CA TRP A 408 -26.98 9.58 -0.23
C TRP A 408 -27.55 8.21 -0.57
N CYS A 409 -26.68 7.19 -0.70
CA CYS A 409 -27.06 5.88 -1.20
C CYS A 409 -26.74 4.74 -0.22
N GLY A 410 -27.72 3.90 0.05
CA GLY A 410 -27.54 2.59 0.67
C GLY A 410 -27.41 1.53 -0.41
N TYR A 411 -26.31 0.77 -0.41
CA TYR A 411 -26.05 -0.25 -1.41
C TYR A 411 -25.85 -1.64 -0.77
N VAL A 412 -26.52 -2.64 -1.32
CA VAL A 412 -26.34 -4.04 -0.95
C VAL A 412 -25.88 -4.80 -2.20
N PRO A 413 -24.63 -5.27 -2.23
CA PRO A 413 -24.16 -6.10 -3.33
C PRO A 413 -24.71 -7.52 -3.24
N GLN A 414 -24.61 -8.27 -4.33
CA GLN A 414 -25.06 -9.67 -4.40
C GLN A 414 -24.36 -10.55 -3.36
N GLU A 415 -23.06 -10.38 -3.16
CA GLU A 415 -22.28 -11.07 -2.10
C GLU A 415 -22.11 -10.14 -0.90
N CYS A 416 -22.83 -10.44 0.18
CA CYS A 416 -22.83 -9.63 1.38
C CYS A 416 -21.64 -9.99 2.29
N THR A 417 -20.75 -9.02 2.51
CA THR A 417 -19.58 -9.17 3.39
C THR A 417 -19.78 -8.35 4.67
N LEU A 418 -19.30 -8.91 5.79
CA LEU A 418 -19.24 -8.21 7.07
C LEU A 418 -17.77 -7.98 7.45
N PHE A 419 -17.53 -6.85 8.08
CA PHE A 419 -16.19 -6.44 8.50
C PHE A 419 -15.94 -6.85 9.96
N THR A 420 -14.69 -7.10 10.29
CA THR A 420 -14.26 -7.38 11.65
C THR A 420 -14.63 -6.20 12.57
N GLY A 421 -15.38 -6.50 13.64
CA GLY A 421 -15.90 -5.49 14.56
C GLY A 421 -17.12 -6.05 15.28
N SER A 422 -17.90 -5.22 15.93
CA SER A 422 -19.16 -5.66 16.55
C SER A 422 -20.29 -5.74 15.51
N ILE A 423 -21.37 -6.45 15.86
CA ILE A 423 -22.62 -6.46 15.07
C ILE A 423 -23.14 -5.02 14.97
N ARG A 424 -23.13 -4.28 16.09
CA ARG A 424 -23.53 -2.86 16.13
C ARG A 424 -22.76 -2.03 15.08
N ASP A 425 -21.42 -2.19 15.03
CA ASP A 425 -20.58 -1.45 14.07
C ASP A 425 -20.94 -1.81 12.63
N ASN A 426 -21.21 -3.10 12.37
CA ASN A 426 -21.58 -3.56 11.04
C ASN A 426 -22.95 -3.03 10.60
N VAL A 427 -23.95 -2.98 11.49
CA VAL A 427 -25.27 -2.39 11.17
C VAL A 427 -25.14 -0.87 10.98
N ALA A 428 -24.37 -0.19 11.84
CA ALA A 428 -24.15 1.26 11.72
C ALA A 428 -23.26 1.65 10.52
N GLY A 429 -22.66 0.65 9.83
CA GLY A 429 -21.72 0.92 8.74
C GLY A 429 -20.44 1.62 9.20
N PHE A 430 -20.05 1.40 10.45
CA PHE A 430 -18.88 2.02 11.09
C PHE A 430 -18.99 3.56 11.16
N ARG A 431 -20.24 4.08 11.17
CA ARG A 431 -20.47 5.52 11.23
C ARG A 431 -20.78 5.95 12.66
N UNK A 432 -20.30 6.80 12.90
CA UNK A 432 -20.40 7.30 14.12
C UNK A 432 -21.62 8.02 14.42
N ASN A 433 -22.19 8.60 13.46
CA ASN A 433 -23.45 9.38 13.61
C ASN A 433 -24.73 8.55 13.64
N VAL A 434 -24.65 7.25 13.54
CA VAL A 434 -25.80 6.32 13.66
C VAL A 434 -25.94 5.92 15.13
N SER A 435 -27.05 6.29 15.75
CA SER A 435 -27.34 6.03 17.16
C SER A 435 -27.68 4.55 17.41
N ASP A 436 -27.54 4.09 18.63
CA ASP A 436 -27.91 2.74 19.03
C ASP A 436 -29.42 2.49 18.84
N GLU A 437 -30.23 3.54 19.04
CA GLU A 437 -31.68 3.46 18.80
C GLU A 437 -32.00 3.19 17.33
N GLU A 438 -31.31 3.86 16.41
CA GLU A 438 -31.47 3.63 14.97
C GLU A 438 -31.04 2.21 14.59
N VAL A 439 -29.94 1.71 15.16
CA VAL A 439 -29.45 0.34 14.95
C VAL A 439 -30.53 -0.67 15.40
N ILE A 440 -31.10 -0.49 16.59
CA ILE A 440 -32.14 -1.39 17.13
C ILE A 440 -33.39 -1.30 16.27
N ASN A 441 -33.82 -0.11 15.88
CA ASN A 441 -35.04 0.08 15.08
C ASN A 441 -34.94 -0.60 13.71
N ILE A 442 -33.80 -0.44 13.01
CA ILE A 442 -33.64 -1.11 11.72
C ILE A 442 -33.50 -2.65 11.89
N ALA A 443 -32.86 -3.11 12.96
CA ALA A 443 -32.75 -4.53 13.24
C ALA A 443 -34.10 -5.16 13.52
N ARG A 444 -34.99 -4.44 14.24
CA ARG A 444 -36.39 -4.86 14.45
C ARG A 444 -37.16 -4.93 13.13
N ALA A 445 -37.03 -3.90 12.29
CA ALA A 445 -37.70 -3.85 10.99
C ALA A 445 -37.25 -5.01 10.08
N MET A 446 -36.02 -5.50 10.22
CA MET A 446 -35.47 -6.62 9.45
C MET A 446 -35.66 -7.98 10.14
N GLY A 447 -36.35 -8.02 11.31
CA GLY A 447 -36.54 -9.26 12.06
C GLY A 447 -35.25 -9.87 12.58
N LEU A 448 -34.29 -9.03 12.93
CA LEU A 448 -32.98 -9.45 13.47
C LEU A 448 -32.87 -9.27 14.98
N HIS A 449 -33.72 -8.42 15.57
CA HIS A 449 -33.52 -7.94 16.94
C HIS A 449 -33.47 -9.11 17.95
N ASP A 450 -34.44 -10.04 17.85
CA ASP A 450 -34.55 -11.17 18.77
C ASP A 450 -33.31 -12.08 18.62
N ASP A 451 -32.98 -12.48 17.38
CA ASP A 451 -31.78 -13.29 17.07
C ASP A 451 -30.50 -12.69 17.65
N LEU A 452 -30.34 -11.36 17.53
CA LEU A 452 -29.13 -10.68 17.98
C LEU A 452 -29.10 -10.46 19.50
N SER A 453 -30.29 -10.24 20.11
CA SER A 453 -30.40 -10.04 21.56
C SER A 453 -30.12 -11.33 22.33
N ASP A 454 -30.41 -12.49 21.74
CA ASP A 454 -30.14 -13.80 22.33
C ASP A 454 -28.67 -14.20 22.33
N LEU A 455 -27.81 -13.46 21.60
CA LEU A 455 -26.37 -13.72 21.60
C LEU A 455 -25.75 -13.29 22.96
N PRO A 456 -24.69 -13.96 23.45
CA PRO A 456 -24.12 -13.69 24.77
C PRO A 456 -23.71 -12.22 25.02
N SER A 457 -23.35 -11.49 23.99
CA SER A 457 -23.00 -10.06 24.06
C SER A 457 -23.95 -9.18 23.24
N GLY A 458 -25.08 -9.72 22.80
CA GLY A 458 -26.07 -8.98 22.01
C GLY A 458 -25.41 -8.31 20.79
N TYR A 459 -25.74 -7.05 20.58
CA TYR A 459 -25.17 -6.22 19.50
C TYR A 459 -23.66 -5.98 19.63
N GLY A 460 -23.10 -6.16 20.84
CA GLY A 460 -21.64 -6.07 21.09
C GLY A 460 -20.87 -7.31 20.64
N THR A 461 -21.54 -8.38 20.19
CA THR A 461 -20.91 -9.61 19.74
C THR A 461 -19.91 -9.31 18.62
N LYS A 462 -18.66 -9.74 18.81
CA LYS A 462 -17.59 -9.51 17.84
C LYS A 462 -17.75 -10.45 16.64
N ILE A 463 -17.73 -9.88 15.47
CA ILE A 463 -17.71 -10.59 14.19
C ILE A 463 -16.25 -10.69 13.73
N GLY A 464 -15.78 -11.91 13.48
CA GLY A 464 -14.50 -12.16 12.85
C GLY A 464 -14.60 -12.12 11.33
N GLU A 465 -13.57 -12.66 10.69
CA GLU A 465 -13.46 -12.68 9.22
C GLU A 465 -14.76 -13.20 8.56
N ASN A 466 -15.35 -12.38 7.72
CA ASN A 466 -16.57 -12.68 6.93
C ASN A 466 -17.79 -13.14 7.76
N GLY A 467 -17.84 -12.88 9.06
CA GLY A 467 -19.01 -13.12 9.89
C GLY A 467 -19.33 -14.60 10.16
N HIS A 468 -18.33 -15.44 10.29
CA HIS A 468 -18.52 -16.90 10.45
C HIS A 468 -19.49 -17.34 11.57
N UNK A 469 -19.79 -16.44 12.34
CA UNK A 469 -20.61 -16.68 13.36
C UNK A 469 -22.03 -16.62 13.09
N LEU A 470 -22.30 -16.13 11.97
CA LEU A 470 -23.69 -15.85 11.57
C LEU A 470 -24.09 -16.71 10.38
N SER A 471 -25.38 -17.02 10.30
CA SER A 471 -25.91 -17.70 9.10
C SER A 471 -25.84 -16.77 7.87
N VAL A 472 -25.93 -17.32 6.67
CA VAL A 472 -25.92 -16.53 5.41
C VAL A 472 -27.08 -15.52 5.42
N GLY A 473 -28.27 -15.95 5.85
CA GLY A 473 -29.45 -15.07 5.94
C GLY A 473 -29.25 -13.94 6.95
N GLN A 474 -28.64 -14.21 8.10
CA GLN A 474 -28.34 -13.18 9.10
C GLN A 474 -27.33 -12.17 8.54
N ARG A 475 -26.26 -12.63 7.86
CA ARG A 475 -25.29 -11.73 7.20
C ARG A 475 -25.98 -10.83 6.19
N GLN A 476 -26.88 -11.39 5.38
CA GLN A 476 -27.64 -10.63 4.39
C GLN A 476 -28.54 -9.59 5.04
N LYS A 477 -29.30 -9.96 6.08
CA LYS A 477 -30.13 -9.01 6.84
C LYS A 477 -29.31 -7.87 7.45
N ILE A 478 -28.11 -8.17 8.00
CA ILE A 478 -27.21 -7.15 8.56
C ILE A 478 -26.71 -6.21 7.44
N ALA A 479 -26.36 -6.75 6.27
CA ALA A 479 -25.93 -5.93 5.13
C ALA A 479 -27.06 -5.01 4.64
N ILE A 480 -28.30 -5.51 4.61
CA ILE A 480 -29.49 -4.70 4.27
C ILE A 480 -29.72 -3.64 5.36
N ALA A 481 -29.67 -4.02 6.65
CA ALA A 481 -29.81 -3.09 7.77
C ALA A 481 -28.74 -1.97 7.69
N ARG A 482 -27.49 -2.31 7.37
CA ARG A 482 -26.37 -1.36 7.13
C ARG A 482 -26.74 -0.34 6.04
N ALA A 483 -27.29 -0.81 4.92
CA ALA A 483 -27.65 0.04 3.79
C ALA A 483 -28.79 1.00 4.13
N LEU A 484 -29.68 0.61 5.05
CA LEU A 484 -30.87 1.39 5.44
C LEU A 484 -30.64 2.29 6.67
N ALA A 485 -29.61 2.03 7.48
CA ALA A 485 -29.42 2.65 8.79
C ALA A 485 -29.32 4.18 8.76
N THR A 486 -28.87 4.76 7.64
CA THR A 486 -28.72 6.22 7.47
C THR A 486 -29.95 6.87 6.81
N ASN A 487 -31.02 6.14 6.59
CA ASN A 487 -32.20 6.61 5.87
C ASN A 487 -31.85 7.29 4.54
N PRO A 488 -31.13 6.57 3.64
CA PRO A 488 -30.58 7.17 2.41
C PRO A 488 -31.69 7.59 1.42
N LYS A 489 -31.40 8.60 0.60
CA LYS A 489 -32.31 9.08 -0.47
C LYS A 489 -32.38 8.09 -1.66
N VAL A 490 -31.33 7.30 -1.87
CA VAL A 490 -31.28 6.27 -2.90
C VAL A 490 -30.98 4.92 -2.22
N ILE A 491 -31.67 3.86 -2.61
CA ILE A 491 -31.41 2.50 -2.12
C ILE A 491 -31.23 1.59 -3.33
N MET A 492 -30.09 0.91 -3.41
CA MET A 492 -29.78 -0.02 -4.50
C MET A 492 -29.49 -1.41 -3.93
N LEU A 493 -30.27 -2.40 -4.34
CA LEU A 493 -30.20 -3.75 -3.81
C LEU A 493 -30.00 -4.76 -4.94
N ASP A 494 -28.96 -5.57 -4.84
CA ASP A 494 -28.65 -6.62 -5.84
C ASP A 494 -29.01 -7.98 -5.27
N GLU A 495 -30.12 -8.55 -5.71
CA GLU A 495 -30.71 -9.82 -5.28
C GLU A 495 -30.83 -9.95 -3.75
N PRO A 496 -31.51 -9.01 -3.06
CA PRO A 496 -31.48 -8.96 -1.59
C PRO A 496 -32.22 -10.11 -0.91
N THR A 497 -33.00 -10.91 -1.64
CA THR A 497 -33.82 -12.00 -1.05
C THR A 497 -33.26 -13.40 -1.29
N SER A 498 -32.11 -13.54 -1.98
CA SER A 498 -31.54 -14.85 -2.37
C SER A 498 -31.34 -15.83 -1.20
N ASN A 499 -31.10 -15.33 0.03
CA ASN A 499 -30.82 -16.15 1.21
C ASN A 499 -31.78 -15.82 2.36
N LEU A 500 -32.97 -15.24 2.07
CA LEU A 500 -33.96 -14.90 3.06
C LEU A 500 -35.14 -15.89 3.01
N ASP A 501 -35.68 -16.22 4.17
CA ASP A 501 -36.93 -16.96 4.26
C ASP A 501 -38.13 -16.04 3.91
N GLN A 502 -39.29 -16.63 3.67
CA GLN A 502 -40.52 -15.93 3.26
C GLN A 502 -40.91 -14.82 4.23
N ARG A 503 -40.77 -15.05 5.56
CA ARG A 503 -41.08 -14.05 6.59
C ARG A 503 -40.15 -12.84 6.49
N SER A 504 -38.84 -13.09 6.38
CA SER A 504 -37.81 -12.03 6.24
C SER A 504 -37.97 -11.25 4.94
N GLU A 505 -38.35 -11.93 3.86
CA GLU A 505 -38.66 -11.26 2.58
C GLU A 505 -39.85 -10.30 2.72
N GLN A 506 -40.90 -10.70 3.41
CA GLN A 506 -42.04 -9.81 3.65
C GLN A 506 -41.68 -8.60 4.51
N LEU A 507 -40.85 -8.81 5.56
CA LEU A 507 -40.32 -7.71 6.38
C LEU A 507 -39.51 -6.74 5.56
N LEU A 508 -38.65 -7.25 4.67
CA LEU A 508 -37.88 -6.41 3.75
C LEU A 508 -38.82 -5.58 2.87
N ILE A 509 -39.80 -6.22 2.24
CA ILE A 509 -40.79 -5.53 1.36
C ILE A 509 -41.47 -4.38 2.11
N SER A 510 -41.98 -4.67 3.32
CA SER A 510 -42.67 -3.65 4.14
C SER A 510 -41.74 -2.52 4.55
N THR A 511 -40.49 -2.85 4.86
CA THR A 511 -39.44 -1.84 5.19
C THR A 511 -39.12 -0.95 4.00
N LEU A 512 -38.98 -1.52 2.81
CA LEU A 512 -38.69 -0.74 1.58
C LEU A 512 -39.89 0.17 1.24
N GLN A 513 -41.11 -0.29 1.39
CA GLN A 513 -42.28 0.56 1.22
C GLN A 513 -42.35 1.70 2.22
N UNK A 514 -41.79 1.43 3.25
CA UNK A 514 -41.73 2.33 4.15
C UNK A 514 -40.84 3.36 3.90
N GLN A 515 -39.69 3.04 3.44
CA GLN A 515 -38.64 3.96 3.01
C GLN A 515 -39.08 4.84 1.82
N ALA A 516 -39.64 4.23 0.81
CA ALA A 516 -40.14 4.97 -0.37
C ALA A 516 -41.18 6.02 0.01
N LYS A 517 -42.13 5.68 0.87
CA LYS A 517 -43.24 6.58 1.23
C LYS A 517 -42.85 7.65 2.25
N ARG A 518 -42.18 7.27 3.35
CA ARG A 518 -41.87 8.20 4.45
C ARG A 518 -40.65 9.08 4.17
N ASN A 519 -39.59 8.49 3.60
CA ASN A 519 -38.30 9.16 3.37
C ASN A 519 -38.16 9.69 1.94
N SER A 520 -39.14 9.42 1.09
CA SER A 520 -39.11 9.75 -0.35
C SER A 520 -37.88 9.16 -1.03
N SER A 521 -37.48 7.94 -0.59
CA SER A 521 -36.29 7.26 -1.17
C SER A 521 -36.62 6.65 -2.54
N THR A 522 -35.74 6.84 -3.50
CA THR A 522 -35.78 6.12 -4.80
C THR A 522 -35.08 4.78 -4.61
N ILE A 523 -35.79 3.68 -4.88
CA ILE A 523 -35.31 2.33 -4.63
C ILE A 523 -35.15 1.57 -5.95
N ILE A 524 -33.96 1.01 -6.18
CA ILE A 524 -33.67 0.18 -7.36
C ILE A 524 -33.31 -1.22 -6.86
N ILE A 525 -34.04 -2.23 -7.34
CA ILE A 525 -33.84 -3.62 -6.89
C ILE A 525 -33.63 -4.52 -8.10
N ILE A 526 -32.52 -5.22 -8.13
CA ILE A 526 -32.32 -6.36 -9.02
C ILE A 526 -32.95 -7.57 -8.31
N THR A 527 -33.90 -8.23 -8.94
CA THR A 527 -34.57 -9.35 -8.30
C THR A 527 -35.21 -10.29 -9.31
N HIS A 528 -35.34 -11.55 -8.90
CA HIS A 528 -36.17 -12.57 -9.55
C HIS A 528 -37.34 -12.96 -8.68
N SER A 529 -37.50 -12.37 -7.49
CA SER A 529 -38.56 -12.70 -6.54
C SER A 529 -39.93 -12.21 -7.03
N PRO A 530 -40.94 -13.11 -7.19
CA PRO A 530 -42.31 -12.69 -7.52
C PRO A 530 -42.91 -11.77 -6.46
N ALA A 531 -42.55 -11.97 -5.19
CA ALA A 531 -43.10 -11.17 -4.06
C ALA A 531 -42.64 -9.70 -4.19
N ILE A 532 -41.37 -9.47 -4.53
CA ILE A 532 -40.83 -8.11 -4.75
C ILE A 532 -41.46 -7.52 -6.04
N LEU A 533 -41.51 -8.28 -7.13
CA LEU A 533 -42.09 -7.82 -8.40
C LEU A 533 -43.55 -7.41 -8.28
N ALA A 534 -44.28 -8.00 -7.36
CA ALA A 534 -45.66 -7.59 -7.03
C ALA A 534 -45.73 -6.25 -6.28
N UNK A 535 -44.50 -5.70 -5.79
CA UNK A 535 -44.49 -4.63 -5.07
C UNK A 535 -44.01 -3.45 -5.65
N VAL A 536 -43.36 -3.57 -6.74
CA VAL A 536 -42.66 -2.45 -7.36
C VAL A 536 -43.59 -1.54 -8.20
N ASP A 537 -43.13 -0.30 -8.42
CA ASP A 537 -43.89 0.66 -9.23
C ASP A 537 -43.60 0.49 -10.74
N SER A 538 -42.33 0.21 -11.07
CA SER A 538 -41.93 0.00 -12.46
C SER A 538 -40.94 -1.16 -12.60
N ILE A 539 -40.90 -1.73 -13.79
CA ILE A 539 -40.00 -2.85 -14.13
C ILE A 539 -39.24 -2.50 -15.41
N THR A 540 -37.94 -2.75 -15.39
CA THR A 540 -37.05 -2.62 -16.54
C THR A 540 -36.47 -3.98 -16.88
N LEU A 541 -36.73 -4.49 -18.07
CA LEU A 541 -36.17 -5.75 -18.58
C LEU A 541 -34.88 -5.48 -19.36
N LEU A 542 -33.78 -5.99 -18.86
CA LEU A 542 -32.43 -5.85 -19.43
C LEU A 542 -32.03 -7.14 -20.14
N GLY A 543 -31.62 -7.02 -21.40
CA GLY A 543 -31.15 -8.18 -22.14
C GLY A 543 -30.31 -7.80 -23.36
N UNK A 544 -29.24 -8.52 -23.50
CA UNK A 544 -28.49 -8.29 -24.50
C UNK A 544 -27.91 -7.01 -24.54
N GLY A 545 -27.48 -6.47 -23.47
CA GLY A 545 -26.82 -5.18 -23.37
C GLY A 545 -27.71 -3.96 -23.66
N LYS A 546 -28.99 -4.16 -23.73
CA LYS A 546 -29.99 -3.11 -24.04
C LYS A 546 -31.21 -3.24 -23.14
N ILE A 547 -31.97 -2.14 -23.01
CA ILE A 547 -33.29 -2.18 -22.37
C ILE A 547 -34.27 -2.72 -23.40
N GLN A 548 -34.83 -3.88 -23.14
CA GLN A 548 -35.81 -4.52 -23.98
C GLN A 548 -37.23 -3.97 -23.73
N LEU A 549 -37.54 -3.68 -22.48
CA LEU A 549 -38.85 -3.19 -22.07
C LEU A 549 -38.69 -2.41 -20.75
N THR A 550 -39.37 -1.28 -20.64
CA THR A 550 -39.44 -0.54 -19.38
C THR A 550 -40.80 0.13 -19.25
N GLY A 551 -41.32 0.22 -18.03
CA GLY A 551 -42.58 0.88 -17.78
C GLY A 551 -43.24 0.48 -16.46
N PRO A 552 -44.46 0.97 -16.19
CA PRO A 552 -45.20 0.59 -14.97
C PRO A 552 -45.38 -0.93 -14.87
N ARG A 553 -45.35 -1.43 -13.63
CA ARG A 553 -45.50 -2.86 -13.32
C ARG A 553 -46.61 -3.53 -14.13
N GLY A 554 -47.81 -2.92 -14.13
CA GLY A 554 -48.98 -3.46 -14.82
C GLY A 554 -48.81 -3.68 -16.34
N UNK A 555 -47.79 -3.00 -16.85
CA UNK A 555 -47.52 -3.05 -18.16
C UNK A 555 -46.54 -3.98 -18.51
N VAL A 556 -45.64 -4.21 -17.71
CA VAL A 556 -44.44 -5.03 -18.02
C VAL A 556 -44.57 -6.45 -17.46
N LEU A 557 -45.03 -6.61 -16.24
CA LEU A 557 -45.07 -7.90 -15.55
C LEU A 557 -45.80 -9.00 -16.35
N PRO A 558 -46.97 -8.75 -16.95
CA PRO A 558 -47.64 -9.80 -17.71
C PRO A 558 -46.88 -10.26 -18.98
N LYS A 559 -46.01 -9.39 -19.50
CA LYS A 559 -45.21 -9.72 -20.71
C LYS A 559 -44.00 -10.60 -20.38
N ILE A 560 -43.44 -10.45 -19.18
CA ILE A 560 -42.25 -11.22 -18.74
C ILE A 560 -42.64 -12.55 -18.05
N THR A 561 -43.91 -12.70 -17.59
CA THR A 561 -44.41 -13.92 -16.93
C THR A 561 -45.08 -14.89 -17.90
N ARG A 562 -45.48 -14.46 -19.08
CA ARG A 562 -46.02 -15.39 -20.09
C ARG A 562 -44.85 -16.24 -20.65
N PRO A 563 -45.02 -17.57 -20.66
CA PRO A 563 -44.04 -18.41 -21.38
C PRO A 563 -44.01 -17.97 -22.83
N ILE A 564 -42.82 -17.79 -23.38
CA ILE A 564 -42.62 -17.56 -24.79
C ILE A 564 -43.22 -18.77 -25.50
N ALA A 565 -44.32 -18.56 -26.23
CA ALA A 565 -44.82 -19.58 -27.12
C ALA A 565 -43.68 -19.89 -28.09
N THR A 566 -43.11 -21.08 -27.98
CA THR A 566 -42.22 -21.59 -29.00
C THR A 566 -43.02 -21.77 -30.26
N ASP A 567 -42.97 -20.81 -31.17
CA ASP A 567 -43.43 -21.06 -32.54
C ASP A 567 -42.52 -22.15 -33.10
N ASN A 568 -43.10 -23.33 -33.32
CA ASN A 568 -42.51 -24.47 -34.00
C ASN A 568 -42.20 -24.10 -35.45
#